data_c2ded82e5a1e5017255ee1c10429c73b
#
_entry.id   c2ded82e5a1e5017255ee1c10429c73b
#
_cell.length_a   1.000
_cell.length_b   1.000
_cell.length_c   1.000
_cell.angle_alpha   90.00
_cell.angle_beta   90.00
_cell.angle_gamma   90.00
#
_symmetry.space_group_name_H-M   'P 1'
#
loop_
_entity.id
_entity.type
_entity.pdbx_description
1 polymer ?
#
loop_
_entity_poly.entity_id
_entity_poly.type
_entity_poly.pdbx_seq_one_letter_code
_entity_poly.pdbx_strand_id
1 'polypeptide(L)'
;VLNCVRRSSTTQLSGTVAANKNSGLITGVNTNFTGQLVKGDKVVIRGQTYKIVKIESRTEMFVQPQYRGVSSDGIILTKTIDVRVPQDDWNLDKADGSGKQGFTLDTSKIQMGYMDYSWYGAGKIRFGFKDRKGHVRYVHEFIHNNRLDEAYMRSGNLPAKYEIENDENPTYAPTLFHWGTSIIMDGTFDDDKAYLFTAPSKNLSFTNGQSNTANLNGNSSLTYRYNRGTRQYDFYVRLPFSSSDASKFSTGTKLY
;
A
#
# COMPACT_ATOMS: atom_id res chain seq x y z
N VAL A 1 18.42 -7.51 16.77
CA VAL A 1 17.09 -7.76 17.35
C VAL A 1 16.06 -7.82 16.24
N LEU A 2 15.30 -8.91 16.18
CA LEU A 2 14.19 -9.06 15.23
C LEU A 2 12.98 -8.27 15.71
N ASN A 3 12.28 -7.64 14.78
CA ASN A 3 11.07 -6.89 15.09
C ASN A 3 9.96 -7.24 14.09
N CYS A 4 8.74 -7.43 14.58
CA CYS A 4 7.53 -7.31 13.78
C CYS A 4 7.11 -5.85 13.75
N VAL A 5 6.89 -5.31 12.55
CA VAL A 5 6.62 -3.88 12.39
C VAL A 5 5.29 -3.67 11.69
N ARG A 6 4.42 -2.87 12.29
CA ARG A 6 3.21 -2.37 11.68
C ARG A 6 3.39 -0.89 11.36
N ARG A 7 3.11 -0.54 10.12
CA ARG A 7 3.15 0.84 9.63
C ARG A 7 1.78 1.20 9.07
N SER A 8 0.86 1.58 9.92
CA SER A 8 -0.52 1.84 9.53
C SER A 8 -0.98 3.26 9.81
N SER A 9 -0.56 3.84 10.91
CA SER A 9 -1.00 5.18 11.29
C SER A 9 -0.24 6.27 10.56
N THR A 10 -0.97 7.31 10.16
CA THR A 10 -0.38 8.54 9.68
C THR A 10 -0.99 9.72 10.41
N THR A 11 -0.13 10.58 10.93
CA THR A 11 -0.54 11.85 11.53
C THR A 11 -0.29 12.97 10.54
N GLN A 12 -1.31 13.78 10.27
CA GLN A 12 -1.15 14.98 9.46
C GLN A 12 -0.32 16.00 10.22
N LEU A 13 0.66 16.59 9.53
CA LEU A 13 1.51 17.63 10.05
C LEU A 13 0.92 19.01 9.72
N SER A 14 1.34 20.03 10.49
CA SER A 14 0.89 21.39 10.26
C SER A 14 1.48 21.98 8.98
N GLY A 15 0.73 22.85 8.33
CA GLY A 15 1.13 23.56 7.12
C GLY A 15 1.12 22.69 5.87
N THR A 16 1.76 23.20 4.84
CA THR A 16 1.92 22.55 3.55
C THR A 16 3.37 22.60 3.11
N VAL A 17 3.77 21.70 2.19
CA VAL A 17 5.14 21.64 1.71
C VAL A 17 5.22 21.75 0.19
N ALA A 18 6.37 22.25 -0.27
CA ALA A 18 6.79 22.16 -1.66
C ALA A 18 7.90 21.12 -1.79
N ALA A 19 7.83 20.32 -2.84
CA ALA A 19 8.80 19.30 -3.18
C ALA A 19 9.15 19.35 -4.67
N ASN A 20 10.43 19.43 -4.98
CA ASN A 20 10.93 19.46 -6.35
C ASN A 20 11.47 18.10 -6.78
N LYS A 21 11.12 17.69 -7.99
CA LYS A 21 11.61 16.42 -8.57
C LYS A 21 13.12 16.34 -8.50
N ASN A 22 13.65 15.18 -8.10
CA ASN A 22 15.07 14.90 -7.92
C ASN A 22 15.78 15.79 -6.88
N SER A 23 15.01 16.41 -5.95
CA SER A 23 15.55 17.13 -4.81
C SER A 23 15.27 16.39 -3.52
N GLY A 24 16.25 16.40 -2.61
CA GLY A 24 16.02 15.95 -1.22
C GLY A 24 15.48 17.06 -0.34
N LEU A 25 15.56 18.31 -0.75
CA LEU A 25 15.06 19.46 0.03
C LEU A 25 13.55 19.55 -0.07
N ILE A 26 12.91 19.64 1.08
CA ILE A 26 11.48 19.90 1.25
C ILE A 26 11.33 21.22 2.00
N THR A 27 10.60 22.16 1.42
CA THR A 27 10.33 23.46 2.02
C THR A 27 8.87 23.56 2.45
N GLY A 28 8.62 24.20 3.57
CA GLY A 28 7.31 24.26 4.20
C GLY A 28 6.77 25.69 4.35
N VAL A 29 5.46 25.81 4.29
CA VAL A 29 4.71 27.03 4.62
C VAL A 29 3.82 26.73 5.82
N ASN A 30 3.96 27.52 6.89
CA ASN A 30 3.27 27.32 8.16
C ASN A 30 3.53 25.95 8.81
N THR A 31 4.66 25.33 8.52
CA THR A 31 5.08 24.06 9.08
C THR A 31 5.80 24.24 10.43
N ASN A 32 5.96 23.14 11.15
CA ASN A 32 6.74 23.09 12.40
C ASN A 32 7.58 21.81 12.45
N PHE A 33 8.50 21.65 11.49
CA PHE A 33 9.30 20.43 11.38
C PHE A 33 10.09 20.13 12.66
N THR A 34 10.73 21.14 13.25
CA THR A 34 11.53 20.96 14.48
C THR A 34 10.70 20.53 15.70
N GLY A 35 9.41 20.84 15.73
CA GLY A 35 8.51 20.48 16.82
C GLY A 35 7.74 19.17 16.59
N GLN A 36 7.64 18.70 15.34
CA GLN A 36 6.79 17.56 14.98
C GLN A 36 7.57 16.36 14.48
N LEU A 37 8.83 16.54 14.09
CA LEU A 37 9.65 15.53 13.41
C LEU A 37 11.03 15.41 14.06
N VAL A 38 11.63 14.24 13.88
CA VAL A 38 13.04 13.98 14.23
C VAL A 38 13.75 13.29 13.06
N LYS A 39 15.08 13.38 13.01
CA LYS A 39 15.90 12.64 12.04
C LYS A 39 15.56 11.14 12.13
N GLY A 40 15.33 10.49 11.00
CA GLY A 40 14.95 9.09 10.91
C GLY A 40 13.45 8.85 10.79
N ASP A 41 12.61 9.83 11.10
CA ASP A 41 11.17 9.73 10.88
C ASP A 41 10.85 9.48 9.40
N LYS A 42 9.74 8.80 9.16
CA LYS A 42 9.21 8.57 7.82
C LYS A 42 7.99 9.45 7.58
N VAL A 43 8.05 10.20 6.49
CA VAL A 43 6.97 11.07 6.03
C VAL A 43 6.42 10.60 4.70
N VAL A 44 5.15 10.84 4.48
CA VAL A 44 4.47 10.51 3.22
C VAL A 44 4.19 11.78 2.46
N ILE A 45 4.72 11.85 1.24
CA ILE A 45 4.53 12.95 0.30
C ILE A 45 3.85 12.38 -0.94
N ARG A 46 2.60 12.78 -1.21
CA ARG A 46 1.80 12.27 -2.34
C ARG A 46 1.80 10.74 -2.45
N GLY A 47 1.59 10.05 -1.32
CA GLY A 47 1.49 8.60 -1.27
C GLY A 47 2.82 7.84 -1.27
N GLN A 48 3.95 8.53 -1.37
CA GLN A 48 5.28 7.92 -1.30
C GLN A 48 5.94 8.22 0.04
N THR A 49 6.61 7.22 0.60
CA THR A 49 7.31 7.34 1.89
C THR A 49 8.76 7.75 1.69
N TYR A 50 9.19 8.73 2.48
CA TYR A 50 10.55 9.27 2.50
C TYR A 50 11.07 9.28 3.93
N LYS A 51 12.36 9.02 4.12
CA LYS A 51 13.05 9.11 5.41
C LYS A 51 13.64 10.50 5.57
N ILE A 52 13.46 11.11 6.74
CA ILE A 52 14.07 12.39 7.09
C ILE A 52 15.54 12.14 7.44
N VAL A 53 16.45 12.76 6.72
CA VAL A 53 17.90 12.68 6.98
C VAL A 53 18.41 13.88 7.76
N LYS A 54 17.77 15.04 7.61
CA LYS A 54 18.14 16.26 8.32
C LYS A 54 16.92 17.19 8.46
N ILE A 55 16.81 17.86 9.58
CA ILE A 55 15.89 18.97 9.78
C ILE A 55 16.74 20.23 9.99
N GLU A 56 16.60 21.18 9.08
CA GLU A 56 17.38 22.42 9.10
C GLU A 56 16.69 23.50 9.92
N SER A 57 15.38 23.62 9.76
CA SER A 57 14.58 24.64 10.41
C SER A 57 13.13 24.19 10.61
N ARG A 58 12.27 25.10 11.09
CA ARG A 58 10.82 24.83 11.17
C ARG A 58 10.17 24.64 9.80
N THR A 59 10.82 25.13 8.74
CA THR A 59 10.28 25.16 7.37
C THR A 59 11.17 24.45 6.36
N GLU A 60 12.31 23.88 6.76
CA GLU A 60 13.22 23.20 5.85
C GLU A 60 13.69 21.87 6.43
N MET A 61 13.59 20.83 5.61
CA MET A 61 14.11 19.49 5.92
C MET A 61 14.62 18.80 4.68
N PHE A 62 15.45 17.78 4.87
CA PHE A 62 15.97 16.93 3.81
C PHE A 62 15.47 15.51 3.99
N VAL A 63 15.07 14.91 2.86
CA VAL A 63 14.57 13.54 2.79
C VAL A 63 15.39 12.67 1.86
N GLN A 64 15.34 11.37 2.10
CA GLN A 64 15.94 10.34 1.24
C GLN A 64 14.93 9.19 1.04
N PRO A 65 14.86 8.60 -0.17
CA PRO A 65 15.51 9.06 -1.41
C PRO A 65 15.03 10.47 -1.81
N GLN A 66 15.70 11.09 -2.79
CA GLN A 66 15.23 12.34 -3.38
C GLN A 66 13.79 12.22 -3.87
N TYR A 67 13.02 13.31 -3.83
CA TYR A 67 11.63 13.30 -4.25
C TYR A 67 11.49 12.90 -5.73
N ARG A 68 10.70 11.86 -5.98
CA ARG A 68 10.54 11.24 -7.31
C ARG A 68 9.28 11.69 -8.04
N GLY A 69 8.39 12.39 -7.35
CA GLY A 69 7.15 12.89 -7.94
C GLY A 69 7.36 14.13 -8.80
N VAL A 70 6.27 14.60 -9.41
CA VAL A 70 6.26 15.87 -10.14
C VAL A 70 6.41 17.01 -9.15
N SER A 71 7.27 18.00 -9.45
CA SER A 71 7.44 19.21 -8.63
C SER A 71 6.10 19.86 -8.34
N SER A 72 5.83 20.14 -7.09
CA SER A 72 4.53 20.63 -6.64
C SER A 72 4.70 21.36 -5.32
N ASP A 73 3.78 22.29 -5.05
CA ASP A 73 3.62 23.02 -3.80
C ASP A 73 2.26 22.71 -3.17
N GLY A 74 1.99 23.28 -1.99
CA GLY A 74 0.72 23.09 -1.30
C GLY A 74 0.43 21.65 -0.87
N ILE A 75 1.44 20.77 -0.82
CA ILE A 75 1.27 19.36 -0.49
C ILE A 75 1.05 19.18 1.01
N ILE A 76 0.03 18.42 1.39
CA ILE A 76 -0.17 17.99 2.77
C ILE A 76 0.86 16.93 3.11
N LEU A 77 1.58 17.11 4.21
CA LEU A 77 2.56 16.18 4.72
C LEU A 77 1.97 15.34 5.86
N THR A 78 2.18 14.04 5.82
CA THR A 78 1.81 13.16 6.93
C THR A 78 3.04 12.41 7.44
N LYS A 79 3.12 12.20 8.76
CA LYS A 79 4.11 11.36 9.40
C LYS A 79 3.56 9.95 9.54
N THR A 80 4.36 8.96 9.15
CA THR A 80 4.02 7.55 9.36
C THR A 80 4.44 7.11 10.77
N ILE A 81 3.55 6.43 11.48
CA ILE A 81 3.83 5.85 12.79
C ILE A 81 4.14 4.35 12.61
N ASP A 82 5.32 3.97 13.06
CA ASP A 82 5.73 2.56 13.10
C ASP A 82 5.55 2.02 14.53
N VAL A 83 4.76 0.97 14.66
CA VAL A 83 4.71 0.18 15.88
C VAL A 83 5.68 -0.99 15.71
N ARG A 84 6.77 -0.99 16.47
CA ARG A 84 7.82 -2.02 16.43
C ARG A 84 7.68 -2.91 17.65
N VAL A 85 7.55 -4.21 17.45
CA VAL A 85 7.47 -5.19 18.52
C VAL A 85 8.69 -6.10 18.43
N PRO A 86 9.64 -5.97 19.37
CA PRO A 86 10.82 -6.82 19.39
C PRO A 86 10.46 -8.28 19.71
N GLN A 87 11.36 -9.20 19.41
CA GLN A 87 11.15 -10.64 19.57
C GLN A 87 10.70 -11.01 21.00
N ASP A 88 11.27 -10.36 22.02
CA ASP A 88 10.95 -10.62 23.43
C ASP A 88 9.50 -10.28 23.79
N ASP A 89 8.84 -9.43 22.98
CA ASP A 89 7.46 -9.00 23.17
C ASP A 89 6.48 -9.64 22.17
N TRP A 90 6.93 -10.62 21.39
CA TRP A 90 6.03 -11.33 20.49
C TRP A 90 4.95 -12.07 21.27
N ASN A 91 3.70 -11.96 20.81
CA ASN A 91 2.53 -12.31 21.59
C ASN A 91 1.99 -13.73 21.34
N LEU A 92 2.50 -14.48 20.36
CA LEU A 92 2.12 -15.87 20.12
C LEU A 92 3.21 -16.85 20.53
N ASP A 93 4.44 -16.63 20.04
CA ASP A 93 5.61 -17.43 20.38
C ASP A 93 6.86 -16.57 20.18
N LYS A 94 7.71 -16.46 21.19
CA LYS A 94 8.94 -15.67 21.10
C LYS A 94 9.99 -16.28 20.19
N ALA A 95 9.78 -17.52 19.76
CA ALA A 95 10.71 -18.28 18.93
C ALA A 95 12.13 -18.36 19.51
N ASP A 96 12.24 -18.41 20.83
CA ASP A 96 13.46 -18.56 21.61
C ASP A 96 13.58 -19.95 22.26
N GLY A 97 12.65 -20.85 21.95
CA GLY A 97 12.53 -22.18 22.52
C GLY A 97 11.66 -22.26 23.76
N SER A 98 11.25 -21.14 24.36
CA SER A 98 10.40 -21.10 25.57
C SER A 98 8.92 -21.33 25.28
N GLY A 99 8.49 -21.18 24.04
CA GLY A 99 7.11 -21.39 23.62
C GLY A 99 6.66 -22.85 23.72
N LYS A 100 5.34 -23.09 23.73
CA LYS A 100 4.72 -24.43 23.85
C LYS A 100 5.23 -25.45 22.83
N GLN A 101 5.78 -25.01 21.73
CA GLN A 101 6.23 -25.84 20.61
C GLN A 101 7.75 -26.01 20.56
N GLY A 102 8.48 -25.35 21.48
CA GLY A 102 9.93 -25.41 21.54
C GLY A 102 10.65 -24.92 20.27
N PHE A 103 9.99 -24.03 19.50
CA PHE A 103 10.56 -23.50 18.28
C PHE A 103 11.59 -22.42 18.60
N THR A 104 12.80 -22.59 18.06
CA THR A 104 13.88 -21.60 18.15
C THR A 104 14.23 -21.11 16.77
N LEU A 105 14.20 -19.80 16.57
CA LEU A 105 14.55 -19.14 15.31
C LEU A 105 16.05 -18.83 15.28
N ASP A 106 16.76 -19.44 14.37
CA ASP A 106 18.19 -19.17 14.13
C ASP A 106 18.34 -18.31 12.86
N THR A 107 18.57 -17.02 13.03
CA THR A 107 18.72 -16.07 11.91
C THR A 107 20.02 -16.21 11.13
N SER A 108 20.97 -17.04 11.61
CA SER A 108 22.18 -17.38 10.85
C SER A 108 21.91 -18.40 9.74
N LYS A 109 20.75 -19.01 9.78
CA LYS A 109 20.33 -20.06 8.82
C LYS A 109 19.28 -19.51 7.87
N ILE A 110 19.10 -20.25 6.76
CA ILE A 110 18.01 -19.95 5.83
C ILE A 110 16.66 -20.11 6.54
N GLN A 111 15.79 -19.15 6.38
CA GLN A 111 14.46 -19.14 6.97
C GLN A 111 13.40 -18.97 5.89
N MET A 112 12.27 -19.64 6.07
CA MET A 112 11.08 -19.40 5.28
C MET A 112 10.09 -18.60 6.13
N GLY A 113 10.05 -17.29 5.91
CA GLY A 113 9.07 -16.41 6.54
C GLY A 113 7.68 -16.64 5.96
N TYR A 114 6.68 -16.48 6.80
CA TYR A 114 5.27 -16.57 6.44
C TYR A 114 4.51 -15.39 7.02
N MET A 115 3.64 -14.81 6.23
CA MET A 115 2.75 -13.74 6.67
C MET A 115 1.38 -13.96 6.08
N ASP A 116 0.35 -13.94 6.91
CA ASP A 116 -1.03 -13.89 6.45
C ASP A 116 -1.73 -12.64 6.95
N TYR A 117 -2.69 -12.18 6.17
CA TYR A 117 -3.44 -10.99 6.47
C TYR A 117 -4.77 -10.99 5.70
N SER A 118 -5.74 -10.31 6.25
CA SER A 118 -7.00 -10.04 5.56
C SER A 118 -6.79 -8.95 4.52
N TRP A 119 -7.11 -9.22 3.27
CA TRP A 119 -6.84 -8.31 2.15
C TRP A 119 -7.56 -6.96 2.26
N TYR A 120 -8.68 -6.90 2.94
CA TYR A 120 -9.42 -5.64 3.11
C TYR A 120 -8.79 -4.66 4.10
N GLY A 121 -7.66 -4.99 4.71
CA GLY A 121 -6.98 -4.11 5.66
C GLY A 121 -7.59 -4.07 7.06
N ALA A 122 -8.67 -4.79 7.30
CA ALA A 122 -9.25 -5.04 8.61
C ALA A 122 -8.96 -6.47 9.04
N GLY A 123 -9.16 -6.80 10.31
CA GLY A 123 -8.87 -8.13 10.82
C GLY A 123 -7.52 -8.19 11.51
N LYS A 124 -6.70 -9.17 11.16
CA LYS A 124 -5.39 -9.36 11.76
C LYS A 124 -4.32 -9.66 10.73
N ILE A 125 -3.08 -9.37 11.09
CA ILE A 125 -1.87 -9.78 10.39
C ILE A 125 -1.13 -10.73 11.30
N ARG A 126 -0.72 -11.90 10.81
CA ARG A 126 0.11 -12.83 11.54
C ARG A 126 1.45 -13.00 10.85
N PHE A 127 2.50 -13.04 11.64
CA PHE A 127 3.86 -13.33 11.21
C PHE A 127 4.27 -14.70 11.72
N GLY A 128 4.96 -15.46 10.89
CA GLY A 128 5.42 -16.78 11.25
C GLY A 128 6.62 -17.24 10.45
N PHE A 129 7.13 -18.39 10.82
CA PHE A 129 8.20 -19.09 10.12
C PHE A 129 7.83 -20.54 9.93
N LYS A 130 8.35 -21.19 8.91
CA LYS A 130 8.19 -22.63 8.76
C LYS A 130 9.23 -23.38 9.57
N ASP A 131 8.76 -24.35 10.34
CA ASP A 131 9.65 -25.26 11.05
C ASP A 131 10.22 -26.36 10.11
N ARG A 132 11.10 -27.22 10.66
CA ARG A 132 11.72 -28.33 9.91
C ARG A 132 10.71 -29.35 9.34
N LYS A 133 9.51 -29.40 9.89
CA LYS A 133 8.42 -30.26 9.41
C LYS A 133 7.52 -29.59 8.37
N GLY A 134 7.80 -28.32 8.04
CA GLY A 134 7.01 -27.53 7.11
C GLY A 134 5.77 -26.87 7.71
N HIS A 135 5.55 -26.97 9.03
CA HIS A 135 4.44 -26.31 9.68
C HIS A 135 4.75 -24.82 9.90
N VAL A 136 3.75 -23.97 9.71
CA VAL A 136 3.86 -22.54 10.03
C VAL A 136 3.77 -22.37 11.55
N ARG A 137 4.79 -21.74 12.11
CA ARG A 137 4.85 -21.32 13.52
C ARG A 137 4.62 -19.83 13.55
N TYR A 138 3.43 -19.42 13.98
CA TYR A 138 3.12 -18.00 14.15
C TYR A 138 3.80 -17.48 15.40
N VAL A 139 4.48 -16.35 15.25
CA VAL A 139 5.26 -15.73 16.32
C VAL A 139 4.60 -14.47 16.89
N HIS A 140 3.97 -13.69 16.01
CA HIS A 140 3.31 -12.46 16.43
C HIS A 140 2.09 -12.16 15.58
N GLU A 141 1.09 -11.50 16.19
CA GLU A 141 -0.07 -10.98 15.46
C GLU A 141 -0.40 -9.54 15.86
N PHE A 142 -0.76 -8.74 14.88
CA PHE A 142 -1.41 -7.45 15.07
C PHE A 142 -2.90 -7.59 14.78
N ILE A 143 -3.74 -7.20 15.72
CA ILE A 143 -5.19 -7.26 15.62
C ILE A 143 -5.74 -5.84 15.46
N HIS A 144 -6.49 -5.59 14.38
CA HIS A 144 -7.08 -4.30 14.09
C HIS A 144 -8.59 -4.28 14.29
N ASN A 145 -9.26 -5.37 13.88
CA ASN A 145 -10.71 -5.46 14.00
C ASN A 145 -11.15 -5.34 15.46
N ASN A 146 -12.15 -4.52 15.71
CA ASN A 146 -12.71 -4.22 17.01
C ASN A 146 -11.69 -3.70 18.06
N ARG A 147 -10.55 -3.16 17.60
CA ARG A 147 -9.50 -2.58 18.46
C ARG A 147 -8.97 -1.25 17.98
N LEU A 148 -8.88 -1.06 16.65
CA LEU A 148 -8.36 0.15 16.05
C LEU A 148 -9.39 0.70 15.06
N ASP A 149 -9.36 2.01 14.88
CA ASP A 149 -10.23 2.77 14.01
C ASP A 149 -9.69 2.93 12.58
N GLU A 150 -8.55 2.32 12.30
CA GLU A 150 -7.91 2.38 10.99
C GLU A 150 -7.54 0.99 10.44
N ALA A 151 -7.48 0.89 9.13
CA ALA A 151 -6.98 -0.30 8.44
C ALA A 151 -5.45 -0.34 8.44
N TYR A 152 -4.85 -1.54 8.43
CA TYR A 152 -3.39 -1.70 8.33
C TYR A 152 -2.86 -1.53 6.91
N MET A 153 -3.71 -1.47 5.92
CA MET A 153 -3.32 -1.17 4.54
C MET A 153 -4.38 -0.29 3.87
N ARG A 154 -3.93 0.66 3.09
CA ARG A 154 -4.78 1.61 2.36
C ARG A 154 -4.95 1.26 0.89
N SER A 155 -4.17 0.30 0.42
CA SER A 155 -4.21 -0.20 -0.95
C SER A 155 -4.04 -1.71 -0.92
N GLY A 156 -4.85 -2.41 -1.67
CA GLY A 156 -4.71 -3.86 -1.86
C GLY A 156 -3.53 -4.24 -2.77
N ASN A 157 -2.94 -3.26 -3.43
CA ASN A 157 -1.82 -3.48 -4.36
C ASN A 157 -0.49 -3.06 -3.72
N LEU A 158 0.01 -3.90 -2.83
CA LEU A 158 1.28 -3.69 -2.14
C LEU A 158 2.37 -4.58 -2.75
N PRO A 159 3.52 -4.00 -3.13
CA PRO A 159 4.66 -4.79 -3.56
C PRO A 159 5.35 -5.48 -2.38
N ALA A 160 5.88 -6.67 -2.59
CA ALA A 160 6.88 -7.23 -1.71
C ALA A 160 8.18 -6.40 -1.86
N LYS A 161 8.67 -5.84 -0.77
CA LYS A 161 9.87 -4.99 -0.76
C LYS A 161 10.91 -5.58 0.20
N TYR A 162 12.12 -5.69 -0.28
CA TYR A 162 13.31 -6.04 0.50
C TYR A 162 14.22 -4.83 0.53
N GLU A 163 14.73 -4.49 1.69
CA GLU A 163 15.54 -3.30 1.88
C GLU A 163 16.64 -3.61 2.90
N ILE A 164 17.87 -3.29 2.54
CA ILE A 164 18.98 -3.22 3.47
C ILE A 164 19.34 -1.76 3.61
N GLU A 165 19.46 -1.30 4.85
CA GLU A 165 19.89 0.04 5.18
C GLU A 165 21.09 -0.06 6.13
N ASN A 166 22.19 0.60 5.78
CA ASN A 166 23.33 0.74 6.69
C ASN A 166 23.14 2.03 7.49
N ASP A 167 23.34 1.98 8.80
CA ASP A 167 23.18 3.08 9.73
C ASP A 167 24.44 3.97 9.86
N GLU A 168 25.10 4.23 8.74
CA GLU A 168 26.28 5.10 8.65
C GLU A 168 27.58 4.47 9.22
N ASN A 169 27.61 3.16 9.49
CA ASN A 169 28.85 2.49 9.86
C ASN A 169 29.59 1.97 8.62
N PRO A 170 30.68 2.64 8.18
CA PRO A 170 31.37 2.29 6.94
C PRO A 170 32.16 0.95 7.01
N THR A 171 32.30 0.39 8.18
CA THR A 171 33.12 -0.83 8.40
C THR A 171 32.35 -2.12 8.18
N TYR A 172 31.03 -2.07 8.04
CA TYR A 172 30.19 -3.24 7.87
C TYR A 172 29.30 -3.13 6.63
N ALA A 173 29.46 -4.10 5.73
CA ALA A 173 28.60 -4.23 4.54
C ALA A 173 27.63 -5.40 4.74
N PRO A 174 26.40 -5.16 5.22
CA PRO A 174 25.41 -6.23 5.41
C PRO A 174 25.00 -6.82 4.08
N THR A 175 24.77 -8.12 4.04
CA THR A 175 24.29 -8.84 2.87
C THR A 175 22.98 -9.53 3.21
N LEU A 176 21.98 -9.37 2.36
CA LEU A 176 20.72 -10.10 2.41
C LEU A 176 20.61 -11.02 1.20
N PHE A 177 20.46 -12.30 1.46
CA PHE A 177 20.15 -13.27 0.42
C PHE A 177 18.65 -13.49 0.36
N HIS A 178 18.08 -13.38 -0.82
CA HIS A 178 16.66 -13.59 -1.07
C HIS A 178 16.49 -14.60 -2.22
N TRP A 179 15.73 -15.66 -1.96
CA TRP A 179 15.51 -16.75 -2.93
C TRP A 179 14.19 -16.65 -3.67
N GLY A 180 13.19 -16.04 -3.09
CA GLY A 180 11.90 -15.88 -3.74
C GLY A 180 10.79 -15.47 -2.77
N THR A 181 9.69 -14.98 -3.33
CA THR A 181 8.45 -14.67 -2.63
C THR A 181 7.28 -15.18 -3.44
N SER A 182 6.33 -15.82 -2.78
CA SER A 182 5.06 -16.23 -3.37
C SER A 182 3.92 -15.57 -2.62
N ILE A 183 2.93 -15.09 -3.35
CA ILE A 183 1.67 -14.60 -2.81
C ILE A 183 0.62 -15.64 -3.13
N ILE A 184 -0.08 -16.11 -2.11
CA ILE A 184 -1.15 -17.08 -2.22
C ILE A 184 -2.42 -16.41 -1.69
N MET A 185 -3.48 -16.44 -2.47
CA MET A 185 -4.79 -16.02 -2.03
C MET A 185 -5.53 -17.26 -1.53
N ASP A 186 -5.91 -17.25 -0.25
CA ASP A 186 -6.75 -18.29 0.33
C ASP A 186 -8.20 -17.97 0.03
N GLY A 187 -8.91 -18.94 -0.51
CA GLY A 187 -10.29 -18.82 -0.96
C GLY A 187 -10.44 -19.12 -2.45
N THR A 188 -11.64 -19.47 -2.83
CA THR A 188 -11.98 -19.66 -4.24
C THR A 188 -12.32 -18.30 -4.83
N PHE A 189 -11.50 -17.83 -5.77
CA PHE A 189 -11.88 -16.71 -6.61
C PHE A 189 -12.85 -17.26 -7.66
N ASP A 190 -14.12 -17.03 -7.43
CA ASP A 190 -15.16 -17.40 -8.38
C ASP A 190 -15.45 -16.14 -9.21
N ASP A 191 -14.75 -16.01 -10.34
CA ASP A 191 -14.92 -14.88 -11.26
C ASP A 191 -16.38 -14.78 -11.74
N ASP A 192 -17.11 -15.89 -11.75
CA ASP A 192 -18.52 -15.92 -12.12
C ASP A 192 -19.42 -15.28 -11.04
N LYS A 193 -18.91 -15.11 -9.84
CA LYS A 193 -19.59 -14.44 -8.70
C LYS A 193 -18.93 -13.14 -8.28
N ALA A 194 -17.86 -12.76 -8.95
CA ALA A 194 -17.22 -11.47 -8.68
C ALA A 194 -18.11 -10.32 -9.13
N TYR A 195 -18.41 -9.41 -8.23
CA TYR A 195 -19.07 -8.16 -8.56
C TYR A 195 -18.03 -7.12 -8.88
N LEU A 196 -18.05 -6.61 -10.09
CA LEU A 196 -17.25 -5.46 -10.46
C LEU A 196 -17.91 -4.20 -9.91
N PHE A 197 -17.35 -3.63 -8.85
CA PHE A 197 -17.78 -2.33 -8.35
C PHE A 197 -16.98 -1.25 -9.07
N THR A 198 -17.57 -0.61 -10.05
CA THR A 198 -17.06 0.66 -10.52
C THR A 198 -17.75 1.76 -9.72
N ALA A 199 -16.99 2.48 -8.91
CA ALA A 199 -17.47 3.74 -8.39
C ALA A 199 -17.57 4.70 -9.59
N PRO A 200 -18.76 5.18 -9.98
CA PRO A 200 -18.85 6.17 -11.02
C PRO A 200 -18.13 7.42 -10.52
N SER A 201 -17.04 7.80 -11.16
CA SER A 201 -16.54 9.15 -10.97
C SER A 201 -17.64 10.09 -11.46
N LYS A 202 -17.95 11.12 -10.70
CA LYS A 202 -18.99 12.09 -11.05
C LYS A 202 -18.75 12.79 -12.40
N ASN A 203 -17.59 12.60 -13.02
CA ASN A 203 -17.19 13.23 -14.27
C ASN A 203 -16.32 12.26 -15.09
N LEU A 204 -16.91 11.19 -15.62
CA LEU A 204 -16.29 10.41 -16.68
C LEU A 204 -16.51 11.14 -18.01
N SER A 205 -15.45 11.78 -18.50
CA SER A 205 -15.44 12.35 -19.84
C SER A 205 -14.82 11.34 -20.79
N PHE A 206 -15.58 10.87 -21.78
CA PHE A 206 -15.04 10.10 -22.89
C PHE A 206 -14.71 11.07 -24.03
N THR A 207 -13.45 11.15 -24.38
CA THR A 207 -13.02 11.87 -25.59
C THR A 207 -12.89 10.83 -26.69
N ASN A 208 -13.79 10.83 -27.64
CA ASN A 208 -13.51 10.16 -28.90
C ASN A 208 -12.60 11.10 -29.70
N GLY A 209 -11.74 10.59 -30.59
CA GLY A 209 -10.70 11.34 -31.29
C GLY A 209 -11.13 12.59 -32.09
N GLN A 210 -12.30 13.14 -31.82
CA GLN A 210 -12.85 14.38 -32.33
C GLN A 210 -13.52 15.19 -31.23
N SER A 211 -12.80 15.60 -30.20
CA SER A 211 -13.17 16.66 -29.23
C SER A 211 -14.62 16.75 -28.71
N ASN A 212 -15.43 15.71 -28.81
CA ASN A 212 -16.75 15.67 -28.21
C ASN A 212 -16.67 14.96 -26.85
N THR A 213 -16.79 15.73 -25.77
CA THR A 213 -16.85 15.23 -24.42
C THR A 213 -18.28 14.75 -24.13
N ALA A 214 -18.45 13.44 -23.93
CA ALA A 214 -19.72 12.90 -23.44
C ALA A 214 -19.68 12.90 -21.90
N ASN A 215 -20.52 13.70 -21.29
CA ASN A 215 -20.70 13.71 -19.83
C ASN A 215 -21.75 12.65 -19.47
N LEU A 216 -21.34 11.68 -18.65
CA LEU A 216 -22.25 10.71 -18.07
C LEU A 216 -22.94 11.35 -16.84
N ASN A 217 -23.95 12.18 -17.06
CA ASN A 217 -24.77 12.76 -16.01
C ASN A 217 -26.04 11.94 -15.81
N GLY A 218 -26.22 11.48 -14.59
CA GLY A 218 -27.51 11.16 -13.96
C GLY A 218 -28.39 10.04 -14.53
N ASN A 219 -28.35 9.76 -15.83
CA ASN A 219 -29.20 8.76 -16.49
C ASN A 219 -28.44 7.63 -17.16
N SER A 220 -27.16 7.48 -16.87
CA SER A 220 -26.34 6.40 -17.42
C SER A 220 -26.46 5.19 -16.52
N SER A 221 -26.85 4.07 -17.06
CA SER A 221 -26.84 2.80 -16.36
C SER A 221 -25.81 1.88 -16.97
N LEU A 222 -24.92 1.35 -16.14
CA LEU A 222 -24.09 0.22 -16.50
C LEU A 222 -24.87 -1.05 -16.16
N THR A 223 -25.20 -1.84 -17.16
CA THR A 223 -25.83 -3.14 -16.97
C THR A 223 -24.88 -4.21 -17.45
N TYR A 224 -24.61 -5.18 -16.62
CA TYR A 224 -23.86 -6.36 -17.02
C TYR A 224 -24.77 -7.59 -17.01
N ARG A 225 -24.54 -8.49 -17.91
CA ARG A 225 -25.26 -9.75 -18.02
C ARG A 225 -24.27 -10.88 -18.24
N TYR A 226 -24.33 -11.89 -17.39
CA TYR A 226 -23.54 -13.08 -17.59
C TYR A 226 -24.06 -13.90 -18.76
N ASN A 227 -23.21 -14.13 -19.74
CA ASN A 227 -23.50 -14.96 -20.90
C ASN A 227 -23.07 -16.41 -20.62
N ARG A 228 -24.04 -17.26 -20.31
CA ARG A 228 -23.78 -18.68 -19.99
C ARG A 228 -23.18 -19.46 -21.18
N GLY A 229 -23.39 -19.03 -22.40
CA GLY A 229 -22.86 -19.69 -23.59
C GLY A 229 -21.37 -19.43 -23.82
N THR A 230 -20.93 -18.19 -23.57
CA THR A 230 -19.52 -17.77 -23.74
C THR A 230 -18.72 -17.82 -22.44
N ARG A 231 -19.38 -18.00 -21.28
CA ARG A 231 -18.82 -17.88 -19.93
C ARG A 231 -18.15 -16.53 -19.67
N GLN A 232 -18.68 -15.46 -20.27
CA GLN A 232 -18.19 -14.10 -20.15
C GLN A 232 -19.32 -13.17 -19.71
N TYR A 233 -18.93 -12.05 -19.10
CA TYR A 233 -19.87 -10.97 -18.82
C TYR A 233 -19.94 -10.02 -19.99
N ASP A 234 -21.15 -9.81 -20.49
CA ASP A 234 -21.42 -8.77 -21.48
C ASP A 234 -21.77 -7.47 -20.74
N PHE A 235 -21.05 -6.43 -21.03
CA PHE A 235 -21.26 -5.11 -20.43
C PHE A 235 -22.06 -4.24 -21.39
N TYR A 236 -23.16 -3.70 -20.88
CA TYR A 236 -24.00 -2.76 -21.62
C TYR A 236 -23.92 -1.41 -20.93
N VAL A 237 -23.35 -0.44 -21.61
CA VAL A 237 -23.35 0.95 -21.19
C VAL A 237 -24.47 1.67 -21.93
N ARG A 238 -25.48 2.11 -21.20
CA ARG A 238 -26.49 2.99 -21.77
C ARG A 238 -25.97 4.42 -21.67
N LEU A 239 -25.58 4.97 -22.79
CA LEU A 239 -25.14 6.34 -22.87
C LEU A 239 -26.34 7.19 -23.37
N PRO A 240 -26.54 8.39 -22.83
CA PRO A 240 -27.61 9.29 -23.27
C PRO A 240 -27.22 9.96 -24.58
N PHE A 241 -27.11 9.17 -25.66
CA PHE A 241 -26.86 9.70 -26.99
C PHE A 241 -28.17 9.98 -27.72
N SER A 242 -28.16 11.03 -28.53
CA SER A 242 -29.20 11.23 -29.54
C SER A 242 -29.07 10.17 -30.63
N SER A 243 -30.16 9.91 -31.36
CA SER A 243 -30.14 8.96 -32.47
C SER A 243 -29.11 9.30 -33.57
N SER A 244 -28.72 10.57 -33.68
CA SER A 244 -27.68 11.04 -34.61
C SER A 244 -26.25 10.61 -34.20
N ASP A 245 -26.03 10.26 -32.94
CA ASP A 245 -24.71 9.84 -32.45
C ASP A 245 -24.50 8.31 -32.55
N ALA A 246 -25.58 7.54 -32.72
CA ALA A 246 -25.52 6.09 -32.80
C ALA A 246 -24.71 5.59 -34.01
N SER A 247 -24.68 6.37 -35.10
CA SER A 247 -23.92 6.06 -36.32
C SER A 247 -22.40 6.19 -36.16
N LYS A 248 -21.93 6.78 -35.06
CA LYS A 248 -20.49 6.97 -34.77
C LYS A 248 -19.84 5.73 -34.12
N PHE A 249 -20.63 4.73 -33.75
CA PHE A 249 -20.15 3.50 -33.13
C PHE A 249 -20.42 2.31 -34.05
N SER A 250 -19.38 1.62 -34.45
CA SER A 250 -19.51 0.37 -35.19
C SER A 250 -19.59 -0.84 -34.23
N THR A 251 -20.22 -1.91 -34.69
CA THR A 251 -20.26 -3.18 -33.96
C THR A 251 -18.84 -3.64 -33.69
N GLY A 252 -18.50 -3.84 -32.42
CA GLY A 252 -17.16 -4.28 -32.00
C GLY A 252 -16.24 -3.17 -31.51
N THR A 253 -16.73 -1.93 -31.35
CA THR A 253 -15.97 -0.87 -30.66
C THR A 253 -15.68 -1.29 -29.20
N LYS A 254 -14.40 -1.43 -28.87
CA LYS A 254 -13.96 -1.74 -27.50
C LYS A 254 -13.84 -0.43 -26.71
N LEU A 255 -14.48 -0.40 -25.55
CA LEU A 255 -14.28 0.64 -24.55
C LEU A 255 -13.16 0.16 -23.61
N TYR A 256 -12.11 0.96 -23.46
CA TYR A 256 -11.01 0.72 -22.52
C TYR A 256 -11.12 1.70 -21.36
#